data_9ce6e908053dd3a053131752ff61da6c
#
_entry.id   9ce6e908053dd3a053131752ff61da6c
#
_cell.length_a   1.000
_cell.length_b   1.000
_cell.length_c   1.000
_cell.angle_alpha   90.00
_cell.angle_beta   90.00
_cell.angle_gamma   90.00
#
_symmetry.space_group_name_H-M   'P 1'
#
loop_
_entity.id
_entity.type
_entity.pdbx_description
1 polymer ?
#
loop_
_entity_poly.entity_id
_entity_poly.type
_entity_poly.pdbx_seq_one_letter_code
_entity_poly.pdbx_strand_id
1 'polypeptide(L)'
;MKNLFVASAATLLIGTCALGVGAAQADMLDNSYISVLGGPTFAPGLNVNGAKRAMDTGYNVGARYGHYLDDWGLPNVSAEADILFSQSNYSNTTNGRLQSSSYMGNLVYHLPTAGALQLYGGGGVGAVNTNIDNGIGNHGGSTVLGWQLLGGVEYRASEQASLFAEYRYQNAHDVNAGGFTRVSDTGNHLSLGVKWHLD
;
A
#
# COMPACT_ATOMS: atom_id res chain seq x y z
N MET A 1 11.84 31.12 18.71
CA MET A 1 11.77 30.07 19.73
C MET A 1 11.64 28.74 18.99
N LYS A 2 12.37 27.75 19.41
CA LYS A 2 12.89 26.61 18.61
C LYS A 2 11.80 25.67 18.08
N ASN A 3 11.64 25.57 16.75
CA ASN A 3 10.87 24.55 16.08
C ASN A 3 11.64 23.22 16.17
N LEU A 4 11.16 22.34 17.04
CA LEU A 4 11.65 20.98 17.11
C LEU A 4 11.00 20.20 15.95
N PHE A 5 11.76 20.00 14.87
CA PHE A 5 11.44 19.07 13.82
C PHE A 5 11.43 17.67 14.42
N VAL A 6 10.26 17.13 14.71
CA VAL A 6 10.10 15.70 14.90
C VAL A 6 10.05 15.08 13.50
N ALA A 7 11.22 14.83 12.95
CA ALA A 7 11.38 13.89 11.86
C ALA A 7 11.08 12.50 12.44
N SER A 8 9.86 12.01 12.29
CA SER A 8 9.58 10.59 12.43
C SER A 8 10.33 9.88 11.31
N ALA A 9 11.54 9.48 11.62
CA ALA A 9 12.29 8.54 10.81
C ALA A 9 11.46 7.26 10.77
N ALA A 10 10.80 6.99 9.65
CA ALA A 10 10.44 5.66 9.27
C ALA A 10 11.76 4.90 9.11
N THR A 11 12.24 4.33 10.20
CA THR A 11 13.35 3.40 10.18
C THR A 11 12.88 2.22 9.36
N LEU A 12 13.28 2.20 8.10
CA LEU A 12 13.13 1.05 7.23
C LEU A 12 13.93 -0.06 7.91
N LEU A 13 13.24 -0.91 8.66
CA LEU A 13 13.80 -2.16 9.16
C LEU A 13 13.96 -3.08 7.94
N ILE A 14 14.99 -2.83 7.14
CA ILE A 14 15.64 -3.87 6.36
C ILE A 14 16.46 -4.64 7.39
N GLY A 15 15.74 -5.40 8.22
CA GLY A 15 16.36 -6.40 9.05
C GLY A 15 17.00 -7.40 8.12
N THR A 16 18.32 -7.39 8.08
CA THR A 16 19.12 -8.51 7.59
C THR A 16 18.73 -9.74 8.43
N CYS A 17 17.67 -10.44 8.04
CA CYS A 17 17.40 -11.81 8.48
C CYS A 17 18.39 -12.75 7.79
N ALA A 18 19.70 -12.51 7.98
CA ALA A 18 20.72 -13.49 7.75
C ALA A 18 20.94 -14.21 9.10
N LEU A 19 19.97 -14.98 9.53
CA LEU A 19 20.12 -15.84 10.70
C LEU A 19 19.49 -17.20 10.39
N GLY A 20 20.40 -18.17 10.12
CA GLY A 20 20.17 -19.58 10.38
C GLY A 20 18.82 -20.17 9.96
N VAL A 21 18.47 -20.03 8.70
CA VAL A 21 17.25 -20.66 8.14
C VAL A 21 17.54 -22.16 8.09
N GLY A 22 16.95 -22.91 9.02
CA GLY A 22 16.94 -24.36 8.94
C GLY A 22 16.18 -24.82 7.70
N ALA A 23 16.49 -26.01 7.17
CA ALA A 23 15.94 -26.57 5.93
C ALA A 23 14.40 -26.51 5.84
N ALA A 24 13.68 -26.53 6.95
CA ALA A 24 12.22 -26.39 7.00
C ALA A 24 11.69 -24.96 6.69
N GLN A 25 12.55 -23.93 6.74
CA GLN A 25 12.17 -22.56 6.38
C GLN A 25 12.54 -22.21 4.92
N ALA A 26 13.48 -22.93 4.32
CA ALA A 26 13.79 -22.77 2.90
C ALA A 26 12.59 -23.15 2.03
N ASP A 27 11.90 -24.23 2.37
CA ASP A 27 10.69 -24.70 1.68
C ASP A 27 9.52 -23.71 1.72
N MET A 28 9.45 -22.85 2.75
CA MET A 28 8.40 -21.81 2.88
C MET A 28 8.70 -20.53 2.09
N LEU A 29 9.95 -20.34 1.68
CA LEU A 29 10.36 -19.17 0.89
C LEU A 29 10.36 -19.46 -0.60
N ASP A 30 10.38 -20.75 -0.97
CA ASP A 30 10.22 -21.20 -2.35
C ASP A 30 8.90 -20.68 -2.93
N ASN A 31 8.86 -20.26 -4.17
CA ASN A 31 7.68 -19.61 -4.77
C ASN A 31 7.21 -18.30 -4.10
N SER A 32 8.08 -17.64 -3.34
CA SER A 32 7.75 -16.38 -2.65
C SER A 32 8.49 -15.19 -3.23
N TYR A 33 7.99 -14.01 -2.92
CA TYR A 33 8.65 -12.75 -3.30
C TYR A 33 8.40 -11.65 -2.28
N ILE A 34 9.29 -10.68 -2.27
CA ILE A 34 9.14 -9.43 -1.56
C ILE A 34 9.15 -8.27 -2.55
N SER A 35 8.42 -7.20 -2.23
CA SER A 35 8.41 -6.01 -3.08
C SER A 35 8.46 -4.75 -2.24
N VAL A 36 9.07 -3.71 -2.80
CA VAL A 36 8.94 -2.34 -2.31
C VAL A 36 8.38 -1.47 -3.43
N LEU A 37 7.55 -0.51 -3.07
CA LEU A 37 6.85 0.32 -4.03
C LEU A 37 6.66 1.74 -3.50
N GLY A 38 6.47 2.68 -4.42
CA GLY A 38 6.16 4.06 -4.07
C GLY A 38 5.77 4.90 -5.28
N GLY A 39 5.07 5.99 -5.01
CA GLY A 39 4.62 6.87 -6.08
C GLY A 39 3.59 7.90 -5.64
N PRO A 40 2.92 8.58 -6.57
CA PRO A 40 1.88 9.55 -6.26
C PRO A 40 0.58 8.88 -5.75
N THR A 41 -0.08 9.62 -4.87
CA THR A 41 -1.42 9.32 -4.37
C THR A 41 -2.37 10.44 -4.79
N PHE A 42 -3.47 10.07 -5.41
CA PHE A 42 -4.54 10.97 -5.83
C PHE A 42 -5.77 10.72 -4.97
N ALA A 43 -6.04 11.60 -4.03
CA ALA A 43 -7.26 11.52 -3.22
C ALA A 43 -8.38 12.31 -3.93
N PRO A 44 -9.54 11.71 -4.24
CA PRO A 44 -10.61 12.40 -4.98
C PRO A 44 -11.35 13.48 -4.19
N GLY A 45 -10.82 13.88 -3.04
CA GLY A 45 -11.40 14.86 -2.13
C GLY A 45 -12.21 14.18 -1.02
N LEU A 46 -12.10 14.74 0.19
CA LEU A 46 -12.85 14.31 1.35
C LEU A 46 -14.24 14.94 1.33
N ASN A 47 -15.28 14.11 1.45
CA ASN A 47 -16.62 14.59 1.78
C ASN A 47 -16.70 14.78 3.29
N VAL A 48 -16.66 16.04 3.74
CA VAL A 48 -16.82 16.40 5.14
C VAL A 48 -18.16 17.12 5.29
N ASN A 49 -19.13 16.49 5.97
CA ASN A 49 -20.47 17.03 6.18
C ASN A 49 -21.17 17.54 4.89
N GLY A 50 -20.99 16.83 3.77
CA GLY A 50 -21.58 17.19 2.49
C GLY A 50 -20.78 18.22 1.65
N ALA A 51 -19.70 18.77 2.17
CA ALA A 51 -18.80 19.65 1.44
C ALA A 51 -17.58 18.87 0.91
N LYS A 52 -17.35 18.90 -0.41
CA LYS A 52 -16.13 18.35 -1.01
C LYS A 52 -14.97 19.28 -0.75
N ARG A 53 -13.94 18.78 -0.08
CA ARG A 53 -12.65 19.45 0.06
C ARG A 53 -11.65 18.84 -0.91
N ALA A 54 -11.07 19.69 -1.76
CA ALA A 54 -10.01 19.26 -2.68
C ALA A 54 -8.74 18.89 -1.88
N MET A 55 -8.07 17.82 -2.32
CA MET A 55 -6.81 17.36 -1.77
C MET A 55 -5.71 17.55 -2.83
N ASP A 56 -4.52 17.90 -2.38
CA ASP A 56 -3.33 17.90 -3.25
C ASP A 56 -2.86 16.47 -3.52
N THR A 57 -2.15 16.31 -4.63
CA THR A 57 -1.45 15.04 -4.91
C THR A 57 -0.46 14.76 -3.79
N GLY A 58 -0.65 13.59 -3.17
CA GLY A 58 0.22 13.10 -2.12
C GLY A 58 1.23 12.09 -2.64
N TYR A 59 1.81 11.32 -1.72
CA TYR A 59 2.71 10.21 -2.03
C TYR A 59 2.31 8.96 -1.25
N ASN A 60 2.75 7.82 -1.77
CA ASN A 60 2.66 6.53 -1.09
C ASN A 60 4.02 5.84 -1.10
N VAL A 61 4.21 4.97 -0.11
CA VAL A 61 5.33 4.05 -0.01
C VAL A 61 4.85 2.78 0.68
N GLY A 62 5.30 1.63 0.22
CA GLY A 62 4.84 0.36 0.78
C GLY A 62 5.81 -0.79 0.58
N ALA A 63 5.49 -1.88 1.24
CA ALA A 63 6.17 -3.16 1.12
C ALA A 63 5.13 -4.28 1.03
N ARG A 64 5.49 -5.36 0.36
CA ARG A 64 4.64 -6.50 0.10
C ARG A 64 5.45 -7.79 0.22
N TYR A 65 4.83 -8.81 0.80
CA TYR A 65 5.24 -10.20 0.71
C TYR A 65 4.16 -10.95 -0.06
N GLY A 66 4.56 -11.78 -1.01
CA GLY A 66 3.65 -12.61 -1.80
C GLY A 66 4.18 -14.04 -1.92
N HIS A 67 3.24 -14.97 -2.05
CA HIS A 67 3.51 -16.38 -2.28
C HIS A 67 2.63 -16.88 -3.42
N TYR A 68 3.23 -17.52 -4.43
CA TYR A 68 2.48 -18.14 -5.53
C TYR A 68 1.80 -19.43 -5.04
N LEU A 69 0.57 -19.64 -5.48
CA LEU A 69 -0.27 -20.76 -5.03
C LEU A 69 -0.28 -21.92 -6.02
N ASP A 70 0.75 -22.04 -6.86
CA ASP A 70 0.87 -23.10 -7.87
C ASP A 70 0.83 -24.48 -7.23
N ASP A 71 1.49 -24.65 -6.08
CA ASP A 71 1.53 -25.90 -5.31
C ASP A 71 0.17 -26.27 -4.70
N TRP A 72 -0.73 -25.29 -4.58
CA TRP A 72 -2.09 -25.50 -4.09
C TRP A 72 -3.10 -25.73 -5.23
N GLY A 73 -2.60 -25.89 -6.45
CA GLY A 73 -3.43 -26.13 -7.64
C GLY A 73 -4.12 -24.88 -8.17
N LEU A 74 -3.63 -23.70 -7.82
CA LEU A 74 -4.08 -22.40 -8.30
C LEU A 74 -2.98 -21.73 -9.14
N PRO A 75 -2.76 -22.19 -10.37
CA PRO A 75 -1.68 -21.67 -11.21
C PRO A 75 -1.89 -20.18 -11.52
N ASN A 76 -0.80 -19.45 -11.55
CA ASN A 76 -0.78 -18.01 -11.82
C ASN A 76 -1.51 -17.15 -10.78
N VAL A 77 -1.82 -17.66 -9.60
CA VAL A 77 -2.40 -16.91 -8.49
C VAL A 77 -1.36 -16.75 -7.39
N SER A 78 -1.29 -15.57 -6.81
CA SER A 78 -0.53 -15.33 -5.58
C SER A 78 -1.42 -14.80 -4.47
N ALA A 79 -1.11 -15.17 -3.24
CA ALA A 79 -1.60 -14.53 -2.04
C ALA A 79 -0.55 -13.52 -1.56
N GLU A 80 -1.00 -12.32 -1.23
CA GLU A 80 -0.12 -11.23 -0.82
C GLU A 80 -0.56 -10.62 0.51
N ALA A 81 0.42 -10.25 1.33
CA ALA A 81 0.24 -9.35 2.47
C ALA A 81 0.98 -8.06 2.16
N ASP A 82 0.29 -6.92 2.21
CA ASP A 82 0.92 -5.64 1.94
C ASP A 82 0.67 -4.59 3.03
N ILE A 83 1.62 -3.69 3.15
CA ILE A 83 1.55 -2.50 4.00
C ILE A 83 1.80 -1.31 3.10
N LEU A 84 0.88 -0.35 3.09
CA LEU A 84 1.01 0.90 2.34
C LEU A 84 0.81 2.09 3.27
N PHE A 85 1.75 3.03 3.22
CA PHE A 85 1.64 4.34 3.86
C PHE A 85 1.40 5.39 2.79
N SER A 86 0.42 6.26 3.00
CA SER A 86 0.14 7.37 2.13
C SER A 86 -0.06 8.66 2.90
N GLN A 87 0.30 9.77 2.27
CA GLN A 87 0.11 11.09 2.84
C GLN A 87 -0.31 12.07 1.76
N SER A 88 -1.33 12.88 2.06
CA SER A 88 -1.79 13.99 1.21
C SER A 88 -2.08 15.22 2.08
N ASN A 89 -1.93 16.40 1.51
CA ASN A 89 -2.23 17.66 2.18
C ASN A 89 -3.56 18.23 1.68
N TYR A 90 -4.23 19.04 2.49
CA TYR A 90 -5.42 19.76 2.06
C TYR A 90 -5.03 20.93 1.15
N SER A 91 -5.70 21.05 0.00
CA SER A 91 -5.58 22.24 -0.84
C SER A 91 -6.19 23.46 -0.12
N ASN A 92 -5.49 24.59 -0.10
CA ASN A 92 -5.91 25.86 0.50
C ASN A 92 -6.02 25.94 2.04
N THR A 93 -5.41 25.02 2.78
CA THR A 93 -5.28 25.15 4.24
C THR A 93 -3.82 25.00 4.67
N THR A 94 -3.33 25.92 5.47
CA THR A 94 -1.88 26.08 5.73
C THR A 94 -1.25 24.91 6.51
N ASN A 95 -2.01 23.98 7.10
CA ASN A 95 -1.45 22.90 7.93
C ASN A 95 -2.32 21.61 8.03
N GLY A 96 -3.29 21.39 7.15
CA GLY A 96 -4.09 20.17 7.20
C GLY A 96 -3.42 18.99 6.48
N ARG A 97 -3.37 17.83 7.12
CA ARG A 97 -2.72 16.60 6.61
C ARG A 97 -3.61 15.38 6.80
N LEU A 98 -3.67 14.55 5.79
CA LEU A 98 -4.25 13.21 5.83
C LEU A 98 -3.12 12.19 5.72
N GLN A 99 -3.02 11.33 6.69
CA GLN A 99 -2.10 10.18 6.67
C GLN A 99 -2.93 8.90 6.76
N SER A 100 -2.62 7.94 5.91
CA SER A 100 -3.26 6.63 5.94
C SER A 100 -2.22 5.52 5.95
N SER A 101 -2.49 4.49 6.73
CA SER A 101 -1.71 3.26 6.77
C SER A 101 -2.66 2.10 6.53
N SER A 102 -2.43 1.32 5.51
CA SER A 102 -3.25 0.15 5.20
C SER A 102 -2.45 -1.15 5.33
N TYR A 103 -3.14 -2.18 5.81
CA TYR A 103 -2.64 -3.54 6.00
C TYR A 103 -3.63 -4.46 5.29
N MET A 104 -3.25 -4.99 4.13
CA MET A 104 -4.15 -5.70 3.23
C MET A 104 -3.69 -7.12 2.95
N GLY A 105 -4.65 -8.06 2.89
CA GLY A 105 -4.47 -9.36 2.29
C GLY A 105 -5.08 -9.35 0.89
N ASN A 106 -4.32 -9.74 -0.13
CA ASN A 106 -4.74 -9.72 -1.53
C ASN A 106 -4.67 -11.10 -2.16
N LEU A 107 -5.52 -11.33 -3.17
CA LEU A 107 -5.34 -12.37 -4.17
C LEU A 107 -5.09 -11.70 -5.51
N VAL A 108 -4.04 -12.12 -6.18
CA VAL A 108 -3.57 -11.52 -7.44
C VAL A 108 -3.42 -12.61 -8.49
N TYR A 109 -4.01 -12.37 -9.65
CA TYR A 109 -3.87 -13.22 -10.82
C TYR A 109 -2.86 -12.63 -11.79
N HIS A 110 -1.86 -13.41 -12.16
CA HIS A 110 -0.83 -13.07 -13.11
C HIS A 110 -1.19 -13.66 -14.47
N LEU A 111 -1.43 -12.81 -15.47
CA LEU A 111 -1.76 -13.28 -16.81
C LEU A 111 -0.54 -13.99 -17.42
N PRO A 112 -0.69 -15.24 -17.88
CA PRO A 112 0.40 -15.94 -18.53
C PRO A 112 0.73 -15.23 -19.86
N THR A 113 1.95 -14.73 -19.97
CA THR A 113 2.46 -14.05 -21.17
C THR A 113 3.77 -14.69 -21.62
N ALA A 114 3.96 -14.80 -22.93
CA ALA A 114 5.24 -15.23 -23.47
C ALA A 114 6.15 -14.00 -23.59
N GLY A 115 7.08 -13.83 -22.65
CA GLY A 115 8.04 -12.72 -22.67
C GLY A 115 8.33 -12.13 -21.31
N ALA A 116 9.11 -11.04 -21.30
CA ALA A 116 9.54 -10.37 -20.08
C ALA A 116 8.46 -9.48 -19.44
N LEU A 117 7.38 -9.16 -20.17
CA LEU A 117 6.26 -8.35 -19.68
C LEU A 117 5.11 -9.24 -19.23
N GLN A 118 4.63 -9.04 -18.03
CA GLN A 118 3.49 -9.74 -17.44
C GLN A 118 2.47 -8.74 -16.91
N LEU A 119 1.20 -8.94 -17.26
CA LEU A 119 0.09 -8.19 -16.68
C LEU A 119 -0.42 -8.94 -15.45
N TYR A 120 -0.87 -8.20 -14.45
CA TYR A 120 -1.51 -8.78 -13.28
C TYR A 120 -2.65 -7.91 -12.77
N GLY A 121 -3.57 -8.53 -12.07
CA GLY A 121 -4.67 -7.83 -11.42
C GLY A 121 -5.23 -8.63 -10.27
N GLY A 122 -5.75 -7.93 -9.29
CA GLY A 122 -6.23 -8.57 -8.09
C GLY A 122 -7.06 -7.65 -7.20
N GLY A 123 -7.40 -8.18 -6.06
CA GLY A 123 -8.12 -7.44 -5.04
C GLY A 123 -7.85 -7.97 -3.65
N GLY A 124 -8.16 -7.16 -2.66
CA GLY A 124 -7.90 -7.50 -1.28
C GLY A 124 -8.79 -6.78 -0.29
N VAL A 125 -8.71 -7.25 0.93
CA VAL A 125 -9.40 -6.68 2.09
C VAL A 125 -8.44 -6.56 3.26
N GLY A 126 -8.73 -5.62 4.16
CA GLY A 126 -7.86 -5.44 5.31
C GLY A 126 -8.25 -4.25 6.18
N ALA A 127 -7.32 -3.82 7.01
CA ALA A 127 -7.50 -2.70 7.92
C ALA A 127 -6.85 -1.43 7.35
N VAL A 128 -7.58 -0.33 7.41
CA VAL A 128 -7.07 1.01 7.05
C VAL A 128 -7.13 1.87 8.30
N ASN A 129 -5.98 2.37 8.70
CA ASN A 129 -5.85 3.35 9.78
C ASN A 129 -5.64 4.73 9.16
N THR A 130 -6.56 5.65 9.40
CA THR A 130 -6.52 7.01 8.86
C THR A 130 -6.36 8.00 10.01
N ASN A 131 -5.35 8.85 9.93
CA ASN A 131 -5.09 9.95 10.86
C ASN A 131 -5.30 11.28 10.15
N ILE A 132 -6.17 12.09 10.71
CA ILE A 132 -6.50 13.43 10.21
C ILE A 132 -5.94 14.46 11.19
N ASP A 133 -5.11 15.36 10.67
CA ASP A 133 -4.68 16.57 11.37
C ASP A 133 -5.29 17.77 10.67
N ASN A 134 -6.14 18.52 11.37
CA ASN A 134 -6.80 19.68 10.80
C ASN A 134 -6.00 21.00 10.93
N GLY A 135 -4.77 20.93 11.44
CA GLY A 135 -3.85 22.08 11.58
C GLY A 135 -4.21 23.06 12.72
N ILE A 136 -5.27 22.81 13.48
CA ILE A 136 -5.73 23.64 14.60
C ILE A 136 -5.80 22.88 15.92
N GLY A 137 -5.03 21.77 16.03
CA GLY A 137 -4.85 21.03 17.29
C GLY A 137 -5.83 19.88 17.53
N ASN A 138 -6.76 19.57 16.62
CA ASN A 138 -7.57 18.36 16.69
C ASN A 138 -6.91 17.23 15.89
N HIS A 139 -6.55 16.19 16.59
CA HIS A 139 -6.02 14.95 16.03
C HIS A 139 -7.08 13.86 16.20
N GLY A 140 -7.42 13.15 15.14
CA GLY A 140 -8.32 12.03 15.20
C GLY A 140 -7.81 10.89 14.33
N GLY A 141 -7.77 9.67 14.90
CA GLY A 141 -7.44 8.45 14.17
C GLY A 141 -8.61 7.47 14.21
N SER A 142 -8.81 6.74 13.14
CA SER A 142 -9.78 5.66 13.06
C SER A 142 -9.21 4.50 12.26
N THR A 143 -9.48 3.28 12.74
CA THR A 143 -9.16 2.05 12.01
C THR A 143 -10.47 1.43 11.55
N VAL A 144 -10.58 1.19 10.26
CA VAL A 144 -11.78 0.65 9.63
C VAL A 144 -11.43 -0.49 8.67
N LEU A 145 -12.42 -1.29 8.34
CA LEU A 145 -12.27 -2.28 7.28
C LEU A 145 -12.26 -1.58 5.93
N GLY A 146 -11.33 -1.97 5.08
CA GLY A 146 -11.21 -1.48 3.72
C GLY A 146 -11.07 -2.62 2.72
N TRP A 147 -11.23 -2.27 1.46
CA TRP A 147 -10.97 -3.16 0.33
C TRP A 147 -10.21 -2.40 -0.75
N GLN A 148 -9.53 -3.15 -1.61
CA GLN A 148 -8.80 -2.58 -2.72
C GLN A 148 -8.88 -3.44 -3.97
N LEU A 149 -8.74 -2.78 -5.11
CA LEU A 149 -8.45 -3.40 -6.40
C LEU A 149 -7.11 -2.89 -6.88
N LEU A 150 -6.33 -3.77 -7.46
CA LEU A 150 -5.03 -3.43 -8.02
C LEU A 150 -4.84 -4.07 -9.38
N GLY A 151 -4.04 -3.42 -10.20
CA GLY A 151 -3.65 -3.94 -11.50
C GLY A 151 -2.38 -3.27 -11.99
N GLY A 152 -1.56 -4.03 -12.68
CA GLY A 152 -0.25 -3.54 -13.07
C GLY A 152 0.39 -4.33 -14.17
N VAL A 153 1.57 -3.86 -14.52
CA VAL A 153 2.48 -4.49 -15.45
C VAL A 153 3.82 -4.73 -14.76
N GLU A 154 4.34 -5.92 -14.90
CA GLU A 154 5.63 -6.35 -14.40
C GLU A 154 6.57 -6.63 -15.55
N TYR A 155 7.80 -6.15 -15.45
CA TYR A 155 8.89 -6.44 -16.38
C TYR A 155 9.96 -7.23 -15.65
N ARG A 156 10.18 -8.48 -16.06
CA ARG A 156 11.24 -9.33 -15.51
C ARG A 156 12.59 -8.86 -16.02
N ALA A 157 13.35 -8.18 -15.14
CA ALA A 157 14.66 -7.64 -15.45
C ALA A 157 15.77 -8.69 -15.32
N SER A 158 15.58 -9.65 -14.40
CA SER A 158 16.48 -10.82 -14.20
C SER A 158 15.66 -12.00 -13.66
N GLU A 159 16.32 -13.14 -13.43
CA GLU A 159 15.67 -14.29 -12.77
C GLU A 159 15.19 -13.95 -11.36
N GLN A 160 15.92 -13.12 -10.65
CA GLN A 160 15.65 -12.77 -9.24
C GLN A 160 14.93 -11.43 -9.05
N ALA A 161 14.83 -10.57 -10.08
CA ALA A 161 14.29 -9.23 -9.90
C ALA A 161 13.40 -8.78 -11.06
N SER A 162 12.28 -8.19 -10.70
CA SER A 162 11.33 -7.58 -11.62
C SER A 162 11.07 -6.13 -11.24
N LEU A 163 10.81 -5.30 -12.24
CA LEU A 163 10.28 -3.94 -12.08
C LEU A 163 8.79 -3.95 -12.37
N PHE A 164 8.01 -3.19 -11.63
CA PHE A 164 6.57 -3.10 -11.91
C PHE A 164 6.02 -1.70 -11.79
N ALA A 165 4.93 -1.47 -12.51
CA ALA A 165 4.07 -0.30 -12.37
C ALA A 165 2.66 -0.79 -12.00
N GLU A 166 2.07 -0.21 -10.97
CA GLU A 166 0.80 -0.63 -10.40
C GLU A 166 -0.12 0.56 -10.20
N TYR A 167 -1.37 0.42 -10.61
CA TYR A 167 -2.47 1.27 -10.18
C TYR A 167 -3.30 0.54 -9.14
N ARG A 168 -3.65 1.25 -8.06
CA ARG A 168 -4.44 0.73 -6.96
C ARG A 168 -5.57 1.70 -6.64
N TYR A 169 -6.78 1.16 -6.59
CA TYR A 169 -7.95 1.81 -6.03
C TYR A 169 -8.23 1.23 -4.65
N GLN A 170 -8.23 2.06 -3.62
CA GLN A 170 -8.50 1.65 -2.24
C GLN A 170 -9.72 2.41 -1.72
N ASN A 171 -10.59 1.71 -1.01
CA ASN A 171 -11.76 2.29 -0.36
C ASN A 171 -11.85 1.80 1.09
N ALA A 172 -11.93 2.73 2.02
CA ALA A 172 -12.16 2.47 3.44
C ALA A 172 -13.56 2.91 3.82
N HIS A 173 -14.29 2.03 4.48
CA HIS A 173 -15.69 2.25 4.85
C HIS A 173 -15.78 3.17 6.07
N ASP A 174 -16.59 4.22 5.96
CA ASP A 174 -17.01 5.17 7.02
C ASP A 174 -16.04 5.39 8.19
N VAL A 175 -15.01 6.21 7.95
CA VAL A 175 -14.07 6.66 8.99
C VAL A 175 -14.74 7.71 9.87
N ASN A 176 -14.85 7.45 11.17
CA ASN A 176 -15.27 8.43 12.16
C ASN A 176 -14.04 8.94 12.92
N ALA A 177 -13.48 10.07 12.52
CA ALA A 177 -12.27 10.62 13.14
C ALA A 177 -12.38 12.13 13.38
N GLY A 178 -11.92 12.60 14.53
CA GLY A 178 -11.75 14.04 14.83
C GLY A 178 -13.03 14.86 14.84
N GLY A 179 -14.18 14.26 15.21
CA GLY A 179 -15.48 14.96 15.21
C GLY A 179 -16.18 14.99 13.85
N PHE A 180 -15.63 14.33 12.84
CA PHE A 180 -16.23 14.15 11.52
C PHE A 180 -16.88 12.78 11.43
N THR A 181 -18.18 12.74 11.07
CA THR A 181 -18.95 11.52 10.82
C THR A 181 -19.01 11.26 9.31
N ARG A 182 -18.74 10.01 8.88
CA ARG A 182 -18.78 9.57 7.49
C ARG A 182 -17.73 10.22 6.59
N VAL A 183 -16.47 9.97 6.87
CA VAL A 183 -15.38 10.25 5.94
C VAL A 183 -15.12 8.97 5.14
N SER A 184 -15.47 8.95 3.87
CA SER A 184 -15.04 7.88 2.95
C SER A 184 -13.62 8.19 2.53
N ASP A 185 -12.67 7.39 2.97
CA ASP A 185 -11.27 7.49 2.52
C ASP A 185 -11.12 6.63 1.26
N THR A 186 -11.19 7.30 0.12
CA THR A 186 -10.96 6.68 -1.18
C THR A 186 -9.63 7.18 -1.73
N GLY A 187 -8.70 6.28 -1.95
CA GLY A 187 -7.39 6.58 -2.50
C GLY A 187 -7.16 5.94 -3.86
N ASN A 188 -6.56 6.70 -4.77
CA ASN A 188 -6.01 6.19 -6.03
C ASN A 188 -4.50 6.31 -5.94
N HIS A 189 -3.80 5.20 -6.06
CA HIS A 189 -2.35 5.15 -5.94
C HIS A 189 -1.77 4.67 -7.26
N LEU A 190 -0.79 5.39 -7.79
CA LEU A 190 0.05 4.92 -8.87
C LEU A 190 1.43 4.69 -8.27
N SER A 191 1.98 3.49 -8.43
CA SER A 191 3.23 3.12 -7.79
C SER A 191 4.17 2.47 -8.79
N LEU A 192 5.45 2.74 -8.64
CA LEU A 192 6.53 1.98 -9.25
C LEU A 192 7.23 1.17 -8.17
N GLY A 193 7.69 -0.01 -8.50
CA GLY A 193 8.33 -0.87 -7.51
C GLY A 193 9.31 -1.85 -8.09
N VAL A 194 9.99 -2.52 -7.16
CA VAL A 194 10.89 -3.63 -7.42
C VAL A 194 10.37 -4.83 -6.65
N LYS A 195 10.34 -5.97 -7.32
CA LYS A 195 10.00 -7.28 -6.77
C LYS A 195 11.24 -8.16 -6.81
N TRP A 196 11.55 -8.83 -5.70
CA TRP A 196 12.60 -9.84 -5.60
C TRP A 196 11.98 -11.21 -5.35
N HIS A 197 12.28 -12.16 -6.21
CA HIS A 197 11.91 -13.56 -6.06
C HIS A 197 12.86 -14.22 -5.06
N LEU A 198 12.31 -15.00 -4.15
CA LEU A 198 13.04 -15.68 -3.07
C LEU A 198 13.17 -17.19 -3.43
N ASP A 199 13.92 -17.48 -4.48
CA ASP A 199 14.20 -18.85 -4.96
C ASP A 199 15.48 -19.39 -4.33
#